data_a5697d557844902cbe4af350a17949ee
#
_entry.id   a5697d557844902cbe4af350a17949ee
#
_cell.length_a   1.000
_cell.length_b   1.000
_cell.length_c   1.000
_cell.angle_alpha   90.00
_cell.angle_beta   90.00
_cell.angle_gamma   90.00
#
_symmetry.space_group_name_H-M   'P 1'
#
loop_
_entity.id
_entity.type
_entity.pdbx_description
1 polymer ?
#
loop_
_entity_poly.entity_id
_entity_poly.type
_entity_poly.pdbx_seq_one_letter_code
_entity_poly.pdbx_strand_id
1 'polypeptide(L)'
;MTLSLYIGWIACVTAVIAVLQIIQKPLRRKCKGRIYALSFVIKAVIAIGIAYCSMAFCSRFVWNIWYFPAAVYAALLCESAVDLLAFLIGPLRKKPKAVMIISVLLTAVFVIYGTINMETVVPKEHTYTSDKLKETHRFIFLADLHYGSSQSDALVEKTLKEIDSLDPDFILLGGDIVDDHTTAEEMHRVFEQLGEINAPVYYIYGNHDRQGHAHYIGGPQYTPEELKEAILGSGLIILKDDIAVISDDLVVLGREDVSEGDARCAVSELPELPDDAYVICVDHNPYLEEDILATGADLQLSGHTHAGQFFPLQYVYRLAVTNIYGNYRLGDTDIYVTSGISGWYFPFRTVARCNYEVITLIPQ
;
A
#
# COMPACT_ATOMS: atom_id res chain seq x y z
N MET A 1 12.55 -9.01 10.15
CA MET A 1 12.41 -10.49 9.94
C MET A 1 13.59 -11.24 10.53
N THR A 2 13.39 -12.37 11.24
CA THR A 2 14.49 -13.13 11.85
C THR A 2 15.23 -13.99 10.81
N LEU A 3 16.53 -14.28 11.04
CA LEU A 3 17.34 -15.12 10.13
C LEU A 3 16.70 -16.49 9.87
N SER A 4 16.03 -17.07 10.87
CA SER A 4 15.32 -18.34 10.74
C SER A 4 14.17 -18.30 9.73
N LEU A 5 13.47 -17.17 9.62
CA LEU A 5 12.42 -16.95 8.62
C LEU A 5 13.00 -16.89 7.21
N TYR A 6 14.11 -16.18 6.99
CA TYR A 6 14.79 -16.17 5.69
C TYR A 6 15.22 -17.58 5.25
N ILE A 7 15.79 -18.37 6.19
CA ILE A 7 16.17 -19.76 5.91
C ILE A 7 14.93 -20.59 5.52
N GLY A 8 13.83 -20.44 6.26
CA GLY A 8 12.56 -21.12 5.96
C GLY A 8 12.01 -20.74 4.57
N TRP A 9 12.04 -19.46 4.22
CA TRP A 9 11.66 -18.98 2.89
C TRP A 9 12.52 -19.61 1.79
N ILE A 10 13.83 -19.55 1.91
CA ILE A 10 14.76 -20.11 0.91
C ILE A 10 14.52 -21.62 0.74
N ALA A 11 14.33 -22.35 1.85
CA ALA A 11 14.04 -23.76 1.81
C ALA A 11 12.71 -24.06 1.10
N CYS A 12 11.65 -23.33 1.43
CA CYS A 12 10.34 -23.44 0.80
C CYS A 12 10.39 -23.15 -0.71
N VAL A 13 10.99 -22.03 -1.10
CA VAL A 13 11.19 -21.64 -2.50
C VAL A 13 11.96 -22.72 -3.26
N THR A 14 13.07 -23.23 -2.69
CA THR A 14 13.87 -24.26 -3.32
C THR A 14 13.07 -25.55 -3.52
N ALA A 15 12.27 -25.96 -2.52
CA ALA A 15 11.39 -27.13 -2.61
C ALA A 15 10.33 -26.97 -3.70
N VAL A 16 9.66 -25.81 -3.76
CA VAL A 16 8.66 -25.50 -4.79
C VAL A 16 9.28 -25.57 -6.19
N ILE A 17 10.43 -24.91 -6.42
CA ILE A 17 11.13 -24.94 -7.69
C ILE A 17 11.55 -26.35 -8.06
N ALA A 18 12.08 -27.14 -7.12
CA ALA A 18 12.47 -28.53 -7.37
C ALA A 18 11.28 -29.39 -7.81
N VAL A 19 10.13 -29.27 -7.13
CA VAL A 19 8.89 -29.97 -7.50
C VAL A 19 8.42 -29.57 -8.90
N LEU A 20 8.39 -28.26 -9.19
CA LEU A 20 8.00 -27.78 -10.53
C LEU A 20 8.92 -28.33 -11.64
N GLN A 21 10.24 -28.33 -11.40
CA GLN A 21 11.20 -28.88 -12.36
C GLN A 21 11.02 -30.41 -12.57
N ILE A 22 10.72 -31.16 -11.50
CA ILE A 22 10.45 -32.61 -11.58
C ILE A 22 9.20 -32.87 -12.43
N ILE A 23 8.10 -32.16 -12.14
CA ILE A 23 6.82 -32.32 -12.87
C ILE A 23 7.00 -31.98 -14.37
N GLN A 24 7.77 -30.95 -14.68
CA GLN A 24 7.95 -30.51 -16.06
C GLN A 24 8.94 -31.38 -16.87
N LYS A 25 9.80 -32.14 -16.20
CA LYS A 25 10.83 -32.94 -16.87
C LYS A 25 10.33 -33.86 -17.98
N PRO A 26 9.27 -34.67 -17.80
CA PRO A 26 8.73 -35.51 -18.85
C PRO A 26 8.10 -34.68 -19.99
N LEU A 27 7.44 -33.56 -19.66
CA LEU A 27 6.81 -32.69 -20.65
C LEU A 27 7.86 -31.98 -21.54
N ARG A 28 8.95 -31.51 -20.94
CA ARG A 28 10.07 -30.89 -21.64
C ARG A 28 10.73 -31.83 -22.67
N ARG A 29 10.75 -33.14 -22.38
CA ARG A 29 11.25 -34.16 -23.33
C ARG A 29 10.34 -34.40 -24.53
N LYS A 30 9.00 -34.33 -24.32
CA LYS A 30 8.01 -34.63 -25.35
C LYS A 30 7.64 -33.46 -26.28
N CYS A 31 7.54 -32.24 -25.74
CA CYS A 31 6.92 -31.10 -26.43
C CYS A 31 7.90 -30.05 -26.99
N LYS A 32 9.18 -30.34 -27.06
CA LYS A 32 10.23 -29.44 -27.60
C LYS A 32 10.09 -28.01 -27.03
N GLY A 33 10.41 -26.98 -27.82
CA GLY A 33 10.40 -25.58 -27.33
C GLY A 33 9.03 -25.00 -26.94
N ARG A 34 7.93 -25.47 -27.53
CA ARG A 34 6.58 -24.92 -27.27
C ARG A 34 6.12 -25.09 -25.81
N ILE A 35 6.62 -26.12 -25.10
CA ILE A 35 6.28 -26.34 -23.71
C ILE A 35 6.74 -25.19 -22.79
N TYR A 36 7.85 -24.54 -23.12
CA TYR A 36 8.36 -23.43 -22.32
C TYR A 36 7.46 -22.20 -22.43
N ALA A 37 6.93 -21.89 -23.62
CA ALA A 37 5.98 -20.80 -23.79
C ALA A 37 4.67 -21.08 -23.05
N LEU A 38 4.14 -22.32 -23.14
CA LEU A 38 2.94 -22.71 -22.42
C LEU A 38 3.17 -22.71 -20.90
N SER A 39 4.29 -23.22 -20.44
CA SER A 39 4.67 -23.23 -19.01
C SER A 39 4.82 -21.79 -18.45
N PHE A 40 5.40 -20.89 -19.22
CA PHE A 40 5.46 -19.47 -18.88
C PHE A 40 4.07 -18.90 -18.60
N VAL A 41 3.13 -19.06 -19.55
CA VAL A 41 1.77 -18.49 -19.41
C VAL A 41 1.04 -19.10 -18.20
N ILE A 42 1.06 -20.43 -18.07
CA ILE A 42 0.36 -21.12 -16.97
C ILE A 42 0.91 -20.68 -15.61
N LYS A 43 2.22 -20.63 -15.43
CA LYS A 43 2.84 -20.22 -14.17
C LYS A 43 2.57 -18.76 -13.83
N ALA A 44 2.63 -17.87 -14.84
CA ALA A 44 2.34 -16.47 -14.65
C ALA A 44 0.88 -16.25 -14.18
N VAL A 45 -0.08 -16.92 -14.85
CA VAL A 45 -1.51 -16.86 -14.48
C VAL A 45 -1.74 -17.40 -13.06
N ILE A 46 -1.13 -18.55 -12.71
CA ILE A 46 -1.25 -19.11 -11.36
C ILE A 46 -0.61 -18.17 -10.32
N ALA A 47 0.56 -17.59 -10.60
CA ALA A 47 1.21 -16.65 -9.70
C ALA A 47 0.35 -15.41 -9.43
N ILE A 48 -0.22 -14.83 -10.49
CA ILE A 48 -1.15 -13.68 -10.38
C ILE A 48 -2.39 -14.08 -9.57
N GLY A 49 -2.95 -15.27 -9.84
CA GLY A 49 -4.10 -15.80 -9.10
C GLY A 49 -3.81 -16.00 -7.63
N ILE A 50 -2.63 -16.54 -7.26
CA ILE A 50 -2.22 -16.70 -5.86
C ILE A 50 -2.07 -15.32 -5.20
N ALA A 51 -1.42 -14.35 -5.85
CA ALA A 51 -1.28 -13.02 -5.30
C ALA A 51 -2.65 -12.36 -5.06
N TYR A 52 -3.56 -12.43 -6.04
CA TYR A 52 -4.91 -11.88 -5.93
C TYR A 52 -5.74 -12.57 -4.82
N CYS A 53 -5.78 -13.91 -4.81
CA CYS A 53 -6.50 -14.66 -3.79
C CYS A 53 -5.92 -14.43 -2.38
N SER A 54 -4.60 -14.26 -2.29
CA SER A 54 -3.95 -13.96 -1.02
C SER A 54 -4.39 -12.62 -0.46
N MET A 55 -4.60 -11.61 -1.28
CA MET A 55 -5.12 -10.31 -0.87
C MET A 55 -6.61 -10.37 -0.50
N ALA A 56 -7.41 -11.21 -1.20
CA ALA A 56 -8.85 -11.30 -1.01
C ALA A 56 -9.29 -12.17 0.19
N PHE A 57 -8.46 -13.13 0.63
CA PHE A 57 -8.84 -14.15 1.64
C PHE A 57 -7.89 -14.17 2.84
N CYS A 58 -7.54 -13.02 3.38
CA CYS A 58 -6.66 -12.93 4.52
C CYS A 58 -7.36 -13.29 5.83
N SER A 59 -6.74 -14.13 6.66
CA SER A 59 -7.18 -14.38 8.04
C SER A 59 -5.99 -14.42 8.99
N ARG A 60 -6.18 -13.99 10.24
CA ARG A 60 -5.14 -13.99 11.29
C ARG A 60 -4.51 -15.37 11.53
N PHE A 61 -5.28 -16.43 11.35
CA PHE A 61 -4.80 -17.81 11.43
C PHE A 61 -3.75 -18.11 10.36
N VAL A 62 -3.83 -17.47 9.22
CA VAL A 62 -2.97 -17.67 8.05
C VAL A 62 -1.67 -16.86 8.17
N TRP A 63 -1.59 -15.85 9.07
CA TRP A 63 -0.42 -14.98 9.24
C TRP A 63 0.91 -15.73 9.33
N ASN A 64 1.00 -16.78 10.14
CA ASN A 64 2.20 -17.61 10.26
C ASN A 64 2.42 -18.53 9.04
N ILE A 65 1.41 -18.75 8.21
CA ILE A 65 1.43 -19.61 7.02
C ILE A 65 1.66 -18.77 5.75
N TRP A 66 1.48 -17.46 5.82
CA TRP A 66 1.52 -16.54 4.65
C TRP A 66 2.86 -16.50 3.94
N TYR A 67 3.93 -16.81 4.61
CA TYR A 67 5.21 -16.96 3.94
C TYR A 67 5.16 -18.02 2.83
N PHE A 68 4.31 -19.04 2.98
CA PHE A 68 4.20 -20.11 1.99
C PHE A 68 3.54 -19.62 0.67
N PRO A 69 2.34 -19.02 0.64
CA PRO A 69 1.76 -18.46 -0.59
C PRO A 69 2.65 -17.43 -1.26
N ALA A 70 3.29 -16.53 -0.51
CA ALA A 70 4.20 -15.55 -1.06
C ALA A 70 5.46 -16.20 -1.66
N ALA A 71 6.00 -17.25 -1.03
CA ALA A 71 7.10 -18.04 -1.59
C ALA A 71 6.69 -18.76 -2.88
N VAL A 72 5.49 -19.35 -2.90
CA VAL A 72 4.95 -20.02 -4.11
C VAL A 72 4.74 -19.02 -5.22
N TYR A 73 4.15 -17.87 -4.94
CA TYR A 73 4.00 -16.77 -5.90
C TYR A 73 5.34 -16.34 -6.49
N ALA A 74 6.32 -16.02 -5.64
CA ALA A 74 7.64 -15.58 -6.07
C ALA A 74 8.35 -16.65 -6.92
N ALA A 75 8.29 -17.92 -6.50
CA ALA A 75 8.87 -19.04 -7.24
C ALA A 75 8.22 -19.23 -8.60
N LEU A 76 6.89 -19.20 -8.68
CA LEU A 76 6.17 -19.35 -9.94
C LEU A 76 6.42 -18.21 -10.91
N LEU A 77 6.46 -16.97 -10.41
CA LEU A 77 6.72 -15.79 -11.22
C LEU A 77 8.15 -15.84 -11.80
N CYS A 78 9.15 -16.11 -10.96
CA CYS A 78 10.54 -16.19 -11.39
C CYS A 78 10.80 -17.39 -12.31
N GLU A 79 10.22 -18.57 -12.03
CA GLU A 79 10.27 -19.72 -12.93
C GLU A 79 9.62 -19.43 -14.26
N SER A 80 8.50 -18.70 -14.27
CA SER A 80 7.85 -18.23 -15.49
C SER A 80 8.82 -17.39 -16.35
N ALA A 81 9.47 -16.41 -15.75
CA ALA A 81 10.48 -15.57 -16.43
C ALA A 81 11.65 -16.41 -16.98
N VAL A 82 12.13 -17.39 -16.22
CA VAL A 82 13.22 -18.28 -16.68
C VAL A 82 12.77 -19.22 -17.80
N ASP A 83 11.52 -19.69 -17.78
CA ASP A 83 10.96 -20.47 -18.90
C ASP A 83 10.87 -19.64 -20.18
N LEU A 84 10.45 -18.37 -20.07
CA LEU A 84 10.46 -17.45 -21.22
C LEU A 84 11.88 -17.26 -21.74
N LEU A 85 12.85 -17.02 -20.85
CA LEU A 85 14.27 -16.89 -21.21
C LEU A 85 14.80 -18.16 -21.89
N ALA A 86 14.48 -19.34 -21.37
CA ALA A 86 14.86 -20.63 -21.97
C ALA A 86 14.15 -20.88 -23.30
N PHE A 87 12.97 -20.35 -23.52
CA PHE A 87 12.28 -20.37 -24.82
C PHE A 87 13.03 -19.52 -25.84
N LEU A 88 13.42 -18.30 -25.46
CA LEU A 88 14.15 -17.37 -26.34
C LEU A 88 15.58 -17.84 -26.62
N ILE A 89 16.29 -18.33 -25.57
CA ILE A 89 17.67 -18.79 -25.65
C ILE A 89 17.69 -20.32 -25.79
N GLY A 90 17.57 -20.82 -27.03
CA GLY A 90 17.49 -22.24 -27.33
C GLY A 90 18.52 -23.17 -26.65
N PRO A 91 19.80 -22.82 -26.54
CA PRO A 91 20.81 -23.61 -25.80
C PRO A 91 20.51 -23.80 -24.32
N LEU A 92 19.86 -22.84 -23.64
CA LEU A 92 19.52 -22.94 -22.21
C LEU A 92 18.55 -24.10 -21.91
N ARG A 93 17.65 -24.41 -22.85
CA ARG A 93 16.71 -25.55 -22.75
C ARG A 93 17.40 -26.91 -22.54
N LYS A 94 18.64 -27.03 -23.02
CA LYS A 94 19.47 -28.26 -22.89
C LYS A 94 20.19 -28.37 -21.55
N LYS A 95 20.10 -27.34 -20.69
CA LYS A 95 20.85 -27.24 -19.42
C LYS A 95 19.88 -27.14 -18.22
N PRO A 96 19.15 -28.20 -17.86
CA PRO A 96 18.09 -28.15 -16.82
C PRO A 96 18.66 -27.75 -15.44
N LYS A 97 19.89 -28.14 -15.11
CA LYS A 97 20.54 -27.72 -13.86
C LYS A 97 20.78 -26.20 -13.82
N ALA A 98 21.20 -25.62 -14.94
CA ALA A 98 21.39 -24.17 -15.04
C ALA A 98 20.04 -23.44 -14.93
N VAL A 99 18.99 -23.93 -15.57
CA VAL A 99 17.62 -23.38 -15.44
C VAL A 99 17.19 -23.37 -13.97
N MET A 100 17.35 -24.49 -13.27
CA MET A 100 17.01 -24.59 -11.84
C MET A 100 17.81 -23.61 -10.98
N ILE A 101 19.13 -23.51 -11.17
CA ILE A 101 19.99 -22.60 -10.41
C ILE A 101 19.56 -21.14 -10.67
N ILE A 102 19.33 -20.76 -11.93
CA ILE A 102 18.89 -19.40 -12.28
C ILE A 102 17.53 -19.10 -11.61
N SER A 103 16.58 -20.05 -11.63
CA SER A 103 15.27 -19.86 -10.99
C SER A 103 15.41 -19.63 -9.48
N VAL A 104 16.21 -20.42 -8.79
CA VAL A 104 16.46 -20.26 -7.34
C VAL A 104 17.09 -18.92 -7.04
N LEU A 105 18.15 -18.56 -7.76
CA LEU A 105 18.84 -17.29 -7.55
C LEU A 105 17.94 -16.08 -7.84
N LEU A 106 17.19 -16.11 -8.94
CA LEU A 106 16.27 -15.04 -9.29
C LEU A 106 15.17 -14.89 -8.23
N THR A 107 14.61 -16.01 -7.75
CA THR A 107 13.59 -15.97 -6.70
C THR A 107 14.17 -15.44 -5.39
N ALA A 108 15.39 -15.86 -5.01
CA ALA A 108 16.05 -15.35 -3.81
C ALA A 108 16.25 -13.83 -3.88
N VAL A 109 16.76 -13.33 -5.01
CA VAL A 109 16.92 -11.88 -5.25
C VAL A 109 15.58 -11.16 -5.19
N PHE A 110 14.55 -11.71 -5.81
CA PHE A 110 13.21 -11.11 -5.83
C PHE A 110 12.61 -11.02 -4.42
N VAL A 111 12.75 -12.08 -3.61
CA VAL A 111 12.28 -12.10 -2.21
C VAL A 111 13.05 -11.09 -1.36
N ILE A 112 14.39 -11.07 -1.47
CA ILE A 112 15.22 -10.11 -0.73
C ILE A 112 14.83 -8.67 -1.11
N TYR A 113 14.67 -8.40 -2.41
CA TYR A 113 14.24 -7.10 -2.90
C TYR A 113 12.88 -6.68 -2.31
N GLY A 114 11.90 -7.56 -2.35
CA GLY A 114 10.56 -7.26 -1.83
C GLY A 114 10.51 -7.05 -0.32
N THR A 115 11.36 -7.76 0.43
CA THR A 115 11.49 -7.55 1.88
C THR A 115 12.19 -6.21 2.18
N ILE A 116 13.27 -5.89 1.46
CA ILE A 116 13.95 -4.59 1.63
C ILE A 116 13.00 -3.44 1.33
N ASN A 117 12.19 -3.55 0.27
CA ASN A 117 11.19 -2.52 -0.05
C ASN A 117 10.17 -2.31 1.06
N MET A 118 9.77 -3.39 1.75
CA MET A 118 8.83 -3.34 2.86
C MET A 118 9.45 -2.72 4.12
N GLU A 119 10.71 -3.06 4.41
CA GLU A 119 11.42 -2.58 5.59
C GLU A 119 12.12 -1.22 5.38
N THR A 120 11.90 -0.58 4.22
CA THR A 120 12.52 0.71 3.89
C THR A 120 11.43 1.73 3.61
N VAL A 121 11.20 2.63 4.56
CA VAL A 121 10.33 3.79 4.37
C VAL A 121 11.19 4.96 3.88
N VAL A 122 10.74 5.65 2.84
CA VAL A 122 11.47 6.77 2.24
C VAL A 122 10.57 8.00 2.09
N PRO A 123 11.06 9.22 2.38
CA PRO A 123 10.35 10.43 2.01
C PRO A 123 10.28 10.58 0.50
N LYS A 124 9.17 11.12 0.02
CA LYS A 124 9.02 11.61 -1.36
C LYS A 124 8.63 13.06 -1.34
N GLU A 125 9.38 13.87 -2.04
CA GLU A 125 9.15 15.31 -2.09
C GLU A 125 8.28 15.68 -3.29
N HIS A 126 7.28 16.54 -3.06
CA HIS A 126 6.38 17.11 -4.06
C HIS A 126 6.29 18.60 -3.85
N THR A 127 6.18 19.33 -4.95
CA THR A 127 5.98 20.79 -4.93
C THR A 127 4.83 21.13 -5.86
N TYR A 128 3.86 21.88 -5.34
CA TYR A 128 2.75 22.43 -6.09
C TYR A 128 2.78 23.96 -5.98
N THR A 129 2.37 24.65 -7.01
CA THR A 129 2.32 26.12 -7.06
C THR A 129 0.93 26.58 -7.40
N SER A 130 0.46 27.66 -6.77
CA SER A 130 -0.84 28.26 -7.05
C SER A 130 -0.83 29.75 -6.74
N ASP A 131 -1.61 30.52 -7.50
CA ASP A 131 -1.89 31.93 -7.26
C ASP A 131 -2.85 32.17 -6.09
N LYS A 132 -3.56 31.14 -5.63
CA LYS A 132 -4.37 31.18 -4.41
C LYS A 132 -3.52 31.24 -3.12
N LEU A 133 -2.28 30.76 -3.17
CA LEU A 133 -1.37 30.70 -2.01
C LEU A 133 -0.72 32.07 -1.78
N LYS A 134 -0.64 32.49 -0.53
CA LYS A 134 -0.01 33.73 -0.08
C LYS A 134 1.33 33.50 0.63
N GLU A 135 1.48 32.32 1.21
CA GLU A 135 2.70 31.88 1.89
C GLU A 135 3.05 30.43 1.53
N THR A 136 4.25 30.02 1.88
CA THR A 136 4.69 28.63 1.65
C THR A 136 4.22 27.75 2.80
N HIS A 137 3.59 26.62 2.46
CA HIS A 137 3.19 25.61 3.44
C HIS A 137 3.95 24.31 3.15
N ARG A 138 4.48 23.69 4.21
CA ARG A 138 5.20 22.41 4.11
C ARG A 138 4.60 21.41 5.08
N PHE A 139 4.00 20.35 4.57
CA PHE A 139 3.32 19.36 5.37
C PHE A 139 3.68 17.94 4.97
N ILE A 140 3.32 16.98 5.82
CA ILE A 140 3.51 15.56 5.58
C ILE A 140 2.15 14.92 5.29
N PHE A 141 2.10 14.07 4.28
CA PHE A 141 0.98 13.16 4.04
C PHE A 141 1.46 11.71 4.19
N LEU A 142 0.74 10.92 4.98
CA LEU A 142 0.96 9.48 5.10
C LEU A 142 -0.37 8.73 5.22
N ALA A 143 -0.43 7.53 4.63
CA ALA A 143 -1.59 6.65 4.67
C ALA A 143 -1.13 5.19 4.72
N ASP A 144 -2.06 4.28 4.97
CA ASP A 144 -1.83 2.84 4.86
C ASP A 144 -0.70 2.35 5.79
N LEU A 145 -0.75 2.72 7.06
CA LEU A 145 0.22 2.26 8.05
C LEU A 145 -0.04 0.81 8.48
N HIS A 146 -1.32 0.41 8.60
CA HIS A 146 -1.73 -0.93 9.04
C HIS A 146 -0.93 -1.41 10.24
N TYR A 147 -0.93 -0.61 11.30
CA TYR A 147 -0.11 -0.83 12.48
C TYR A 147 -0.37 -2.19 13.13
N GLY A 148 0.69 -2.88 13.50
CA GLY A 148 0.62 -4.25 14.03
C GLY A 148 0.59 -5.35 12.95
N SER A 149 0.44 -5.00 11.65
CA SER A 149 0.30 -5.97 10.57
C SER A 149 1.61 -6.32 9.86
N SER A 150 2.27 -5.36 9.24
CA SER A 150 3.33 -5.62 8.26
C SER A 150 4.71 -5.15 8.66
N GLN A 151 4.80 -4.08 9.43
CA GLN A 151 6.07 -3.50 9.90
C GLN A 151 6.26 -3.72 11.40
N SER A 152 7.51 -3.61 11.85
CA SER A 152 7.82 -3.66 13.28
C SER A 152 7.57 -2.31 13.94
N ASP A 153 7.15 -2.32 15.21
CA ASP A 153 6.98 -1.12 16.04
C ASP A 153 8.22 -0.21 15.98
N ALA A 154 9.41 -0.80 16.04
CA ALA A 154 10.67 -0.06 15.99
C ALA A 154 10.87 0.70 14.65
N LEU A 155 10.40 0.15 13.53
CA LEU A 155 10.47 0.84 12.24
C LEU A 155 9.46 1.99 12.20
N VAL A 156 8.24 1.76 12.70
CA VAL A 156 7.20 2.80 12.78
C VAL A 156 7.67 3.94 13.68
N GLU A 157 8.09 3.65 14.90
CA GLU A 157 8.61 4.64 15.86
C GLU A 157 9.77 5.46 15.26
N LYS A 158 10.72 4.80 14.59
CA LYS A 158 11.81 5.48 13.89
C LYS A 158 11.30 6.43 12.82
N THR A 159 10.32 5.98 12.02
CA THR A 159 9.75 6.76 10.92
C THR A 159 8.97 7.98 11.44
N LEU A 160 8.18 7.81 12.50
CA LEU A 160 7.45 8.93 13.11
C LEU A 160 8.41 9.98 13.72
N LYS A 161 9.50 9.55 14.35
CA LYS A 161 10.56 10.46 14.80
C LYS A 161 11.27 11.19 13.66
N GLU A 162 11.49 10.51 12.53
CA GLU A 162 12.03 11.13 11.33
C GLU A 162 11.07 12.19 10.79
N ILE A 163 9.78 11.90 10.71
CA ILE A 163 8.72 12.82 10.29
C ILE A 163 8.67 14.05 11.20
N ASP A 164 8.65 13.88 12.52
CA ASP A 164 8.65 14.98 13.50
C ASP A 164 9.89 15.88 13.35
N SER A 165 11.06 15.28 13.07
CA SER A 165 12.31 16.02 12.86
C SER A 165 12.35 16.90 11.60
N LEU A 166 11.40 16.69 10.67
CA LEU A 166 11.25 17.52 9.46
C LEU A 166 10.55 18.86 9.75
N ASP A 167 10.01 19.04 10.97
CA ASP A 167 9.32 20.25 11.45
C ASP A 167 8.25 20.72 10.44
N PRO A 168 7.25 19.88 10.10
CA PRO A 168 6.20 20.25 9.17
C PRO A 168 5.18 21.20 9.83
N ASP A 169 4.51 22.03 9.05
CA ASP A 169 3.44 22.91 9.53
C ASP A 169 2.25 22.09 10.07
N PHE A 170 1.96 20.96 9.47
CA PHE A 170 0.93 19.99 9.89
C PHE A 170 1.16 18.62 9.24
N ILE A 171 0.39 17.63 9.69
CA ILE A 171 0.38 16.26 9.15
C ILE A 171 -1.03 15.87 8.75
N LEU A 172 -1.16 15.21 7.58
CA LEU A 172 -2.39 14.61 7.10
C LEU A 172 -2.27 13.09 7.12
N LEU A 173 -3.14 12.41 7.87
CA LEU A 173 -3.28 10.96 7.91
C LEU A 173 -4.41 10.56 6.96
N GLY A 174 -4.05 9.88 5.88
CA GLY A 174 -4.96 9.51 4.79
C GLY A 174 -5.70 8.18 4.99
N GLY A 175 -5.92 7.74 6.22
CA GLY A 175 -6.64 6.51 6.55
C GLY A 175 -5.80 5.24 6.55
N ASP A 176 -6.41 4.14 6.99
CA ASP A 176 -5.80 2.83 7.18
C ASP A 176 -4.54 2.90 8.07
N ILE A 177 -4.62 3.65 9.17
CA ILE A 177 -3.58 3.74 10.19
C ILE A 177 -3.55 2.48 11.03
N VAL A 178 -4.71 1.94 11.35
CA VAL A 178 -4.91 0.62 11.96
C VAL A 178 -5.67 -0.28 10.98
N ASP A 179 -5.76 -1.58 11.27
CA ASP A 179 -6.48 -2.50 10.39
C ASP A 179 -7.25 -3.59 11.17
N ASP A 180 -7.86 -4.50 10.42
CA ASP A 180 -8.65 -5.61 10.96
C ASP A 180 -7.86 -6.54 11.90
N HIS A 181 -6.53 -6.52 11.88
CA HIS A 181 -5.66 -7.32 12.75
C HIS A 181 -5.11 -6.54 13.94
N THR A 182 -5.19 -5.23 13.92
CA THR A 182 -4.71 -4.37 15.00
C THR A 182 -5.45 -4.67 16.30
N THR A 183 -4.73 -4.97 17.37
CA THR A 183 -5.32 -5.14 18.69
C THR A 183 -5.67 -3.78 19.32
N ALA A 184 -6.55 -3.78 20.33
CA ALA A 184 -6.87 -2.54 21.06
C ALA A 184 -5.62 -1.90 21.69
N GLU A 185 -4.67 -2.70 22.21
CA GLU A 185 -3.40 -2.20 22.76
C GLU A 185 -2.53 -1.54 21.69
N GLU A 186 -2.43 -2.15 20.51
CA GLU A 186 -1.68 -1.60 19.39
C GLU A 186 -2.34 -0.33 18.86
N MET A 187 -3.66 -0.29 18.78
CA MET A 187 -4.43 0.89 18.38
C MET A 187 -4.15 2.08 19.32
N HIS A 188 -4.24 1.90 20.62
CA HIS A 188 -3.91 2.97 21.57
C HIS A 188 -2.46 3.42 21.42
N ARG A 189 -1.52 2.48 21.32
CA ARG A 189 -0.08 2.77 21.19
C ARG A 189 0.25 3.62 19.97
N VAL A 190 -0.32 3.32 18.80
CA VAL A 190 0.00 4.10 17.59
C VAL A 190 -0.58 5.50 17.65
N PHE A 191 -1.79 5.68 18.19
CA PHE A 191 -2.34 7.03 18.33
C PHE A 191 -1.62 7.84 19.41
N GLU A 192 -1.19 7.23 20.52
CA GLU A 192 -0.29 7.89 21.48
C GLU A 192 1.01 8.37 20.82
N GLN A 193 1.67 7.52 20.01
CA GLN A 193 2.88 7.90 19.28
C GLN A 193 2.64 9.04 18.26
N LEU A 194 1.50 9.01 17.57
CA LEU A 194 1.12 10.09 16.64
C LEU A 194 0.81 11.39 17.37
N GLY A 195 0.24 11.32 18.57
CA GLY A 195 -0.01 12.48 19.44
C GLY A 195 1.25 13.09 20.07
N GLU A 196 2.39 12.38 20.06
CA GLU A 196 3.69 12.91 20.51
C GLU A 196 4.37 13.83 19.47
N ILE A 197 3.85 13.86 18.23
CA ILE A 197 4.38 14.74 17.17
C ILE A 197 4.04 16.20 17.48
N ASN A 198 5.00 17.10 17.27
CA ASN A 198 4.84 18.50 17.63
C ASN A 198 3.87 19.28 16.73
N ALA A 199 3.69 18.85 15.46
CA ALA A 199 2.79 19.48 14.51
C ALA A 199 1.33 19.02 14.72
N PRO A 200 0.32 19.85 14.37
CA PRO A 200 -1.08 19.42 14.30
C PRO A 200 -1.26 18.23 13.37
N VAL A 201 -2.00 17.20 13.81
CA VAL A 201 -2.23 15.98 13.05
C VAL A 201 -3.73 15.87 12.73
N TYR A 202 -4.06 15.87 11.44
CA TYR A 202 -5.40 15.70 10.92
C TYR A 202 -5.57 14.27 10.40
N TYR A 203 -6.69 13.66 10.73
CA TYR A 203 -6.96 12.25 10.45
C TYR A 203 -8.27 12.10 9.67
N ILE A 204 -8.24 11.29 8.62
CA ILE A 204 -9.43 10.71 7.99
C ILE A 204 -9.44 9.20 8.20
N TYR A 205 -10.62 8.59 8.13
CA TYR A 205 -10.75 7.14 8.15
C TYR A 205 -10.47 6.52 6.79
N GLY A 206 -9.85 5.34 6.80
CA GLY A 206 -9.83 4.41 5.68
C GLY A 206 -10.79 3.24 5.92
N ASN A 207 -10.87 2.34 4.96
CA ASN A 207 -11.82 1.22 5.00
C ASN A 207 -11.47 0.12 6.03
N HIS A 208 -10.24 0.09 6.56
CA HIS A 208 -9.82 -0.88 7.57
C HIS A 208 -9.86 -0.36 9.00
N ASP A 209 -9.82 0.95 9.23
CA ASP A 209 -9.65 1.53 10.56
C ASP A 209 -10.72 1.07 11.56
N ARG A 210 -11.98 0.97 11.12
CA ARG A 210 -13.12 0.52 11.95
C ARG A 210 -13.30 -0.99 11.99
N GLN A 211 -12.33 -1.74 11.47
CA GLN A 211 -12.33 -3.21 11.46
C GLN A 211 -13.57 -3.83 10.80
N GLY A 212 -14.10 -3.22 9.75
CA GLY A 212 -15.31 -3.68 9.06
C GLY A 212 -15.21 -5.10 8.51
N HIS A 213 -13.99 -5.60 8.24
CA HIS A 213 -13.72 -6.95 7.74
C HIS A 213 -13.26 -7.94 8.83
N ALA A 214 -13.11 -7.50 10.09
CA ALA A 214 -12.59 -8.32 11.18
C ALA A 214 -13.45 -9.56 11.50
N HIS A 215 -14.73 -9.58 11.10
CA HIS A 215 -15.60 -10.75 11.29
C HIS A 215 -15.07 -12.01 10.56
N TYR A 216 -14.25 -11.89 9.52
CA TYR A 216 -13.59 -13.02 8.86
C TYR A 216 -12.41 -13.59 9.66
N ILE A 217 -11.93 -12.87 10.68
CA ILE A 217 -10.69 -13.20 11.39
C ILE A 217 -10.86 -13.31 12.92
N GLY A 218 -12.08 -13.43 13.39
CA GLY A 218 -12.38 -13.65 14.82
C GLY A 218 -13.13 -12.50 15.50
N GLY A 219 -13.51 -11.48 14.75
CA GLY A 219 -14.25 -10.31 15.22
C GLY A 219 -13.36 -9.12 15.56
N PRO A 220 -13.97 -7.92 15.65
CA PRO A 220 -13.25 -6.68 15.93
C PRO A 220 -12.60 -6.72 17.32
N GLN A 221 -11.46 -6.06 17.45
CA GLN A 221 -10.67 -5.98 18.68
C GLN A 221 -10.99 -4.71 19.49
N TYR A 222 -11.67 -3.76 18.89
CA TYR A 222 -12.15 -2.51 19.48
C TYR A 222 -13.41 -2.05 18.71
N THR A 223 -14.17 -1.18 19.33
CA THR A 223 -15.35 -0.57 18.71
C THR A 223 -14.97 0.72 17.97
N PRO A 224 -15.80 1.20 17.01
CA PRO A 224 -15.60 2.50 16.38
C PRO A 224 -15.54 3.67 17.38
N GLU A 225 -16.27 3.58 18.48
CA GLU A 225 -16.29 4.56 19.56
C GLU A 225 -14.94 4.58 20.31
N GLU A 226 -14.39 3.41 20.68
CA GLU A 226 -13.08 3.29 21.31
C GLU A 226 -11.96 3.83 20.39
N LEU A 227 -12.03 3.53 19.09
CA LEU A 227 -11.11 4.10 18.10
C LEU A 227 -11.18 5.62 18.09
N LYS A 228 -12.39 6.19 18.01
CA LYS A 228 -12.61 7.64 18.02
C LYS A 228 -12.07 8.29 19.30
N GLU A 229 -12.31 7.67 20.44
CA GLU A 229 -11.81 8.16 21.75
C GLU A 229 -10.28 8.13 21.81
N ALA A 230 -9.63 7.08 21.29
CA ALA A 230 -8.18 6.98 21.23
C ALA A 230 -7.57 8.09 20.33
N ILE A 231 -8.14 8.33 19.15
CA ILE A 231 -7.69 9.38 18.22
C ILE A 231 -7.79 10.77 18.88
N LEU A 232 -9.00 11.10 19.40
CA LEU A 232 -9.24 12.41 20.02
C LEU A 232 -8.46 12.58 21.33
N GLY A 233 -8.36 11.50 22.12
CA GLY A 233 -7.61 11.50 23.39
C GLY A 233 -6.11 11.73 23.21
N SER A 234 -5.58 11.39 22.04
CA SER A 234 -4.17 11.66 21.66
C SER A 234 -3.97 13.05 21.03
N GLY A 235 -5.02 13.88 20.96
CA GLY A 235 -4.94 15.25 20.45
C GLY A 235 -5.03 15.38 18.93
N LEU A 236 -5.31 14.31 18.21
CA LEU A 236 -5.51 14.35 16.77
C LEU A 236 -6.89 14.92 16.41
N ILE A 237 -7.00 15.52 15.22
CA ILE A 237 -8.21 16.15 14.72
C ILE A 237 -8.81 15.25 13.64
N ILE A 238 -10.03 14.75 13.87
CA ILE A 238 -10.74 13.92 12.90
C ILE A 238 -11.49 14.83 11.92
N LEU A 239 -11.24 14.60 10.62
CA LEU A 239 -12.02 15.19 9.54
C LEU A 239 -12.90 14.09 8.93
N LYS A 240 -14.20 14.26 9.08
CA LYS A 240 -15.22 13.32 8.58
C LYS A 240 -16.26 14.09 7.79
N ASP A 241 -16.07 14.20 6.48
CA ASP A 241 -16.82 15.08 5.60
C ASP A 241 -16.86 16.54 6.15
N ASP A 242 -15.70 16.97 6.63
CA ASP A 242 -15.52 18.23 7.35
C ASP A 242 -14.24 18.94 6.89
N ILE A 243 -14.11 20.22 7.22
CA ILE A 243 -13.00 21.07 6.81
C ILE A 243 -12.17 21.52 8.01
N ALA A 244 -10.87 21.67 7.79
CA ALA A 244 -9.96 22.38 8.66
C ALA A 244 -9.39 23.60 7.93
N VAL A 245 -9.59 24.79 8.50
CA VAL A 245 -8.96 26.02 8.02
C VAL A 245 -7.55 26.06 8.61
N ILE A 246 -6.54 25.86 7.76
CA ILE A 246 -5.13 25.88 8.18
C ILE A 246 -4.64 27.33 8.27
N SER A 247 -4.97 28.14 7.27
CA SER A 247 -4.65 29.56 7.18
C SER A 247 -5.69 30.30 6.34
N ASP A 248 -5.47 31.59 6.12
CA ASP A 248 -6.35 32.41 5.26
C ASP A 248 -6.31 32.00 3.79
N ASP A 249 -5.36 31.17 3.37
CA ASP A 249 -5.12 30.76 1.99
C ASP A 249 -5.11 29.23 1.78
N LEU A 250 -5.26 28.44 2.88
CA LEU A 250 -5.19 26.99 2.82
C LEU A 250 -6.27 26.31 3.66
N VAL A 251 -7.04 25.44 3.03
CA VAL A 251 -8.08 24.63 3.66
C VAL A 251 -7.87 23.14 3.34
N VAL A 252 -8.12 22.29 4.31
CA VAL A 252 -8.13 20.83 4.16
C VAL A 252 -9.55 20.32 4.31
N LEU A 253 -10.07 19.63 3.29
CA LEU A 253 -11.31 18.86 3.31
C LEU A 253 -10.95 17.39 3.58
N GLY A 254 -11.43 16.80 4.66
CA GLY A 254 -11.32 15.36 4.92
C GLY A 254 -12.62 14.64 4.61
N ARG A 255 -12.55 13.61 3.78
CA ARG A 255 -13.71 12.80 3.40
C ARG A 255 -13.88 11.59 4.31
N GLU A 256 -15.13 11.19 4.56
CA GLU A 256 -15.42 9.86 5.10
C GLU A 256 -15.13 8.79 4.05
N ASP A 257 -14.71 7.59 4.47
CA ASP A 257 -14.43 6.52 3.51
C ASP A 257 -15.71 6.01 2.82
N VAL A 258 -15.56 5.67 1.55
CA VAL A 258 -16.67 5.19 0.71
C VAL A 258 -17.28 3.87 1.21
N SER A 259 -16.54 3.06 1.96
CA SER A 259 -17.02 1.80 2.55
C SER A 259 -18.12 1.99 3.60
N GLU A 260 -18.24 3.20 4.17
CA GLU A 260 -19.24 3.55 5.17
C GLU A 260 -20.61 3.87 4.57
N GLY A 261 -20.74 3.82 3.24
CA GLY A 261 -22.01 3.97 2.53
C GLY A 261 -22.75 5.27 2.89
N ASP A 262 -23.97 5.16 3.42
CA ASP A 262 -24.82 6.32 3.75
C ASP A 262 -24.25 7.23 4.85
N ALA A 263 -23.19 6.81 5.55
CA ALA A 263 -22.51 7.66 6.54
C ALA A 263 -21.54 8.68 5.90
N ARG A 264 -21.22 8.53 4.61
CA ARG A 264 -20.47 9.50 3.80
C ARG A 264 -21.44 10.49 3.16
N CYS A 265 -21.24 11.78 3.39
CA CYS A 265 -22.07 12.82 2.78
C CYS A 265 -21.93 12.86 1.26
N ALA A 266 -23.02 13.20 0.57
CA ALA A 266 -22.91 13.62 -0.83
C ALA A 266 -22.06 14.91 -0.93
N VAL A 267 -21.36 15.11 -2.05
CA VAL A 267 -20.51 16.30 -2.22
C VAL A 267 -21.30 17.60 -2.06
N SER A 268 -22.58 17.61 -2.48
CA SER A 268 -23.46 18.76 -2.34
C SER A 268 -23.86 19.10 -0.88
N GLU A 269 -23.56 18.21 0.07
CA GLU A 269 -23.88 18.37 1.51
C GLU A 269 -22.61 18.74 2.33
N LEU A 270 -21.45 18.78 1.66
CA LEU A 270 -20.20 19.19 2.31
C LEU A 270 -20.24 20.66 2.73
N PRO A 271 -19.42 21.04 3.73
CA PRO A 271 -19.21 22.43 4.07
C PRO A 271 -18.80 23.26 2.84
N GLU A 272 -19.26 24.50 2.76
CA GLU A 272 -18.90 25.42 1.70
C GLU A 272 -17.40 25.70 1.74
N LEU A 273 -16.71 25.48 0.61
CA LEU A 273 -15.29 25.73 0.47
C LEU A 273 -15.04 27.18 0.02
N PRO A 274 -14.03 27.88 0.56
CA PRO A 274 -13.72 29.22 0.14
C PRO A 274 -13.14 29.24 -1.28
N ASP A 275 -13.68 30.13 -2.13
CA ASP A 275 -13.28 30.25 -3.54
C ASP A 275 -11.83 30.72 -3.74
N ASP A 276 -11.29 31.49 -2.77
CA ASP A 276 -10.00 32.16 -2.83
C ASP A 276 -8.89 31.46 -2.04
N ALA A 277 -9.17 30.31 -1.41
CA ALA A 277 -8.19 29.46 -0.76
C ALA A 277 -7.79 28.26 -1.61
N TYR A 278 -6.57 27.77 -1.39
CA TYR A 278 -6.11 26.49 -1.93
C TYR A 278 -6.73 25.35 -1.12
N VAL A 279 -7.39 24.43 -1.80
CA VAL A 279 -8.13 23.34 -1.16
C VAL A 279 -7.39 22.01 -1.36
N ILE A 280 -7.00 21.38 -0.27
CA ILE A 280 -6.53 19.99 -0.26
C ILE A 280 -7.70 19.10 0.13
N CYS A 281 -8.10 18.17 -0.72
CA CYS A 281 -9.03 17.08 -0.38
C CYS A 281 -8.23 15.83 0.02
N VAL A 282 -8.48 15.32 1.22
CA VAL A 282 -7.94 14.01 1.65
C VAL A 282 -9.08 13.00 1.60
N ASP A 283 -8.98 12.04 0.70
CA ASP A 283 -9.94 10.95 0.53
C ASP A 283 -9.15 9.64 0.42
N HIS A 284 -9.41 8.69 1.31
CA HIS A 284 -8.64 7.44 1.33
C HIS A 284 -8.68 6.72 -0.01
N ASN A 285 -9.87 6.65 -0.62
CA ASN A 285 -10.11 5.93 -1.88
C ASN A 285 -9.94 6.83 -3.11
N PRO A 286 -9.04 6.51 -4.07
CA PRO A 286 -8.73 7.37 -5.22
C PRO A 286 -9.67 7.22 -6.43
N TYR A 287 -10.74 6.40 -6.34
CA TYR A 287 -11.46 5.94 -7.53
C TYR A 287 -12.73 6.73 -7.87
N LEU A 288 -13.15 7.65 -7.02
CA LEU A 288 -14.41 8.37 -7.18
C LEU A 288 -14.21 9.63 -8.03
N GLU A 289 -13.98 9.46 -9.34
CA GLU A 289 -13.68 10.57 -10.26
C GLU A 289 -14.77 11.65 -10.29
N GLU A 290 -16.05 11.27 -10.17
CA GLU A 290 -17.17 12.23 -10.12
C GLU A 290 -17.13 13.06 -8.84
N ASP A 291 -16.85 12.43 -7.68
CA ASP A 291 -16.71 13.13 -6.40
C ASP A 291 -15.50 14.09 -6.46
N ILE A 292 -14.36 13.62 -6.99
CA ILE A 292 -13.13 14.41 -7.12
C ILE A 292 -13.42 15.71 -7.88
N LEU A 293 -14.08 15.61 -9.05
CA LEU A 293 -14.45 16.77 -9.85
C LEU A 293 -15.45 17.68 -9.14
N ALA A 294 -16.41 17.08 -8.42
CA ALA A 294 -17.46 17.82 -7.74
C ALA A 294 -16.99 18.57 -6.49
N THR A 295 -15.91 18.13 -5.83
CA THR A 295 -15.33 18.86 -4.69
C THR A 295 -14.71 20.19 -5.09
N GLY A 296 -14.21 20.31 -6.32
CA GLY A 296 -13.47 21.48 -6.78
C GLY A 296 -12.14 21.73 -6.07
N ALA A 297 -11.58 20.68 -5.45
CA ALA A 297 -10.29 20.75 -4.77
C ALA A 297 -9.14 20.99 -5.76
N ASP A 298 -8.12 21.75 -5.32
CA ASP A 298 -6.90 21.99 -6.11
C ASP A 298 -5.98 20.77 -6.10
N LEU A 299 -5.90 20.06 -4.95
CA LEU A 299 -5.09 18.86 -4.77
C LEU A 299 -5.90 17.79 -4.04
N GLN A 300 -5.95 16.57 -4.57
CA GLN A 300 -6.43 15.39 -3.85
C GLN A 300 -5.29 14.48 -3.45
N LEU A 301 -5.32 14.01 -2.21
CA LEU A 301 -4.36 13.05 -1.65
C LEU A 301 -5.11 11.77 -1.25
N SER A 302 -4.61 10.61 -1.71
CA SER A 302 -5.25 9.31 -1.47
C SER A 302 -4.23 8.22 -1.15
N GLY A 303 -4.69 7.17 -0.46
CA GLY A 303 -3.96 5.93 -0.16
C GLY A 303 -4.60 4.71 -0.82
N HIS A 304 -4.92 3.68 0.00
CA HIS A 304 -5.72 2.50 -0.31
C HIS A 304 -5.09 1.45 -1.23
N THR A 305 -4.33 1.85 -2.23
CA THR A 305 -3.95 0.98 -3.35
C THR A 305 -2.65 0.23 -3.15
N HIS A 306 -1.82 0.65 -2.20
CA HIS A 306 -0.46 0.14 -1.96
C HIS A 306 0.40 0.07 -3.25
N ALA A 307 0.13 0.92 -4.25
CA ALA A 307 0.72 0.85 -5.59
C ALA A 307 0.53 -0.54 -6.27
N GLY A 308 -0.49 -1.31 -5.87
CA GLY A 308 -0.71 -2.68 -6.29
C GLY A 308 0.23 -3.72 -5.67
N GLN A 309 1.00 -3.35 -4.66
CA GLN A 309 1.93 -4.11 -3.80
C GLN A 309 2.79 -5.18 -4.50
N PHE A 310 2.20 -6.07 -5.31
CA PHE A 310 2.89 -7.20 -5.96
C PHE A 310 2.98 -7.03 -7.47
N PHE A 311 4.19 -7.13 -8.05
CA PHE A 311 4.35 -7.26 -9.49
C PHE A 311 3.79 -8.61 -9.97
N PRO A 312 2.95 -8.69 -11.04
CA PRO A 312 2.52 -7.59 -11.91
C PRO A 312 1.09 -7.08 -11.62
N LEU A 313 0.57 -7.22 -10.39
CA LEU A 313 -0.82 -6.87 -10.04
C LEU A 313 -1.16 -5.41 -10.34
N GLN A 314 -0.20 -4.49 -10.23
CA GLN A 314 -0.41 -3.09 -10.59
C GLN A 314 -0.92 -2.90 -12.03
N TYR A 315 -0.55 -3.79 -12.96
CA TYR A 315 -1.05 -3.76 -14.33
C TYR A 315 -2.45 -4.35 -14.46
N VAL A 316 -2.78 -5.34 -13.60
CA VAL A 316 -4.13 -5.92 -13.54
C VAL A 316 -5.11 -4.89 -12.97
N TYR A 317 -4.73 -4.23 -11.89
CA TYR A 317 -5.55 -3.16 -11.30
C TYR A 317 -5.81 -2.00 -12.26
N ARG A 318 -4.80 -1.60 -13.05
CA ARG A 318 -4.97 -0.56 -14.09
C ARG A 318 -5.97 -0.91 -15.20
N LEU A 319 -6.38 -2.16 -15.32
CA LEU A 319 -7.46 -2.55 -16.24
C LEU A 319 -8.86 -2.26 -15.66
N ALA A 320 -8.95 -2.13 -14.34
CA ALA A 320 -10.21 -1.90 -13.63
C ALA A 320 -10.31 -0.47 -13.06
N VAL A 321 -9.18 0.13 -12.70
CA VAL A 321 -9.09 1.45 -12.05
C VAL A 321 -7.91 2.24 -12.60
N THR A 322 -8.06 3.56 -12.67
CA THR A 322 -7.08 4.44 -13.31
C THR A 322 -5.99 4.92 -12.34
N ASN A 323 -6.37 5.37 -11.16
CA ASN A 323 -5.50 6.09 -10.23
C ASN A 323 -4.94 5.16 -9.15
N ILE A 324 -3.93 4.37 -9.46
CA ILE A 324 -3.39 3.39 -8.50
C ILE A 324 -2.10 3.83 -7.80
N TYR A 325 -1.37 4.80 -8.32
CA TYR A 325 -0.11 5.28 -7.72
C TYR A 325 0.51 6.41 -8.50
N GLY A 326 0.97 7.45 -7.80
CA GLY A 326 1.69 8.60 -8.36
C GLY A 326 0.77 9.77 -8.70
N ASN A 327 1.24 10.65 -9.56
CA ASN A 327 0.54 11.87 -9.94
C ASN A 327 -0.42 11.63 -11.11
N TYR A 328 -1.61 12.17 -10.98
CA TYR A 328 -2.65 12.24 -12.02
C TYR A 328 -3.23 13.64 -12.04
N ARG A 329 -3.98 13.95 -13.09
CA ARG A 329 -4.75 15.19 -13.17
C ARG A 329 -6.13 14.89 -13.73
N LEU A 330 -7.15 15.41 -13.06
CA LEU A 330 -8.55 15.26 -13.47
C LEU A 330 -9.22 16.63 -13.44
N GLY A 331 -9.55 17.17 -14.63
CA GLY A 331 -9.98 18.58 -14.73
C GLY A 331 -8.88 19.53 -14.25
N ASP A 332 -9.19 20.36 -13.28
CA ASP A 332 -8.25 21.30 -12.65
C ASP A 332 -7.64 20.77 -11.36
N THR A 333 -8.05 19.59 -10.89
CA THR A 333 -7.55 18.94 -9.68
C THR A 333 -6.30 18.13 -9.97
N ASP A 334 -5.20 18.39 -9.26
CA ASP A 334 -4.05 17.50 -9.16
C ASP A 334 -4.36 16.37 -8.19
N ILE A 335 -4.03 15.13 -8.53
CA ILE A 335 -4.29 13.95 -7.70
C ILE A 335 -2.96 13.26 -7.43
N TYR A 336 -2.70 12.96 -6.17
CA TYR A 336 -1.59 12.10 -5.79
C TYR A 336 -2.07 10.89 -5.00
N VAL A 337 -1.69 9.70 -5.45
CA VAL A 337 -1.96 8.44 -4.75
C VAL A 337 -0.66 7.90 -4.21
N THR A 338 -0.56 7.78 -2.88
CA THR A 338 0.64 7.25 -2.22
C THR A 338 0.75 5.73 -2.39
N SER A 339 1.96 5.20 -2.21
CA SER A 339 2.15 3.75 -2.10
C SER A 339 1.92 3.21 -0.70
N GLY A 340 1.63 4.10 0.26
CA GLY A 340 1.48 3.78 1.66
C GLY A 340 2.80 3.65 2.42
N ILE A 341 2.75 3.97 3.72
CA ILE A 341 3.90 3.90 4.63
C ILE A 341 4.24 2.46 5.02
N SER A 342 3.30 1.53 4.79
CA SER A 342 3.45 0.10 4.99
C SER A 342 2.86 -0.69 3.82
N GLY A 343 2.76 -2.00 3.94
CA GLY A 343 2.03 -2.87 3.04
C GLY A 343 0.84 -3.49 3.74
N TRP A 344 -0.13 -3.92 2.95
CA TRP A 344 -1.29 -4.60 3.44
C TRP A 344 -1.00 -6.09 3.66
N TYR A 345 -1.13 -6.59 4.84
CA TYR A 345 -1.00 -7.97 5.33
C TYR A 345 0.33 -8.69 5.07
N PHE A 346 1.05 -8.41 4.01
CA PHE A 346 2.27 -9.13 3.68
C PHE A 346 3.51 -8.28 4.01
N PRO A 347 4.49 -8.83 4.74
CA PRO A 347 5.77 -8.18 4.97
C PRO A 347 6.66 -8.23 3.72
N PHE A 348 6.08 -7.94 2.55
CA PHE A 348 6.71 -8.10 1.26
C PHE A 348 6.01 -7.23 0.21
N ARG A 349 6.76 -6.42 -0.52
CA ARG A 349 6.23 -5.63 -1.64
C ARG A 349 7.27 -5.45 -2.74
N THR A 350 6.84 -5.51 -4.01
CA THR A 350 7.76 -5.55 -5.15
C THR A 350 7.56 -4.45 -6.18
N VAL A 351 6.55 -3.58 -6.01
CA VAL A 351 6.24 -2.51 -6.96
C VAL A 351 6.89 -1.20 -6.55
N ALA A 352 6.62 -0.72 -5.33
CA ALA A 352 7.17 0.51 -4.79
C ALA A 352 7.74 0.27 -3.39
N ARG A 353 8.60 1.14 -2.91
CA ARG A 353 8.98 1.19 -1.49
C ARG A 353 7.85 1.76 -0.67
N CYS A 354 7.84 1.46 0.62
CA CYS A 354 7.04 2.19 1.58
C CYS A 354 7.47 3.65 1.59
N ASN A 355 6.52 4.58 1.65
CA ASN A 355 6.84 5.99 1.63
C ASN A 355 5.81 6.83 2.38
N TYR A 356 6.24 8.02 2.78
CA TYR A 356 5.41 9.15 3.13
C TYR A 356 5.77 10.33 2.24
N GLU A 357 4.84 11.27 2.09
CA GLU A 357 4.99 12.39 1.17
C GLU A 357 5.33 13.66 1.95
N VAL A 358 6.38 14.36 1.52
CA VAL A 358 6.74 15.70 1.98
C VAL A 358 6.26 16.66 0.92
N ILE A 359 5.21 17.41 1.22
CA ILE A 359 4.55 18.27 0.23
C ILE A 359 4.83 19.73 0.58
N THR A 360 5.26 20.49 -0.41
CA THR A 360 5.47 21.93 -0.31
C THR A 360 4.54 22.65 -1.29
N LEU A 361 3.71 23.52 -0.76
CA LEU A 361 2.87 24.44 -1.54
C LEU A 361 3.55 25.80 -1.58
N ILE A 362 3.64 26.40 -2.76
CA ILE A 362 4.38 27.65 -2.96
C ILE A 362 3.51 28.65 -3.73
N PRO A 363 3.47 29.92 -3.33
CA PRO A 363 2.86 30.99 -4.12
C PRO A 363 3.44 31.04 -5.54
N GLN A 364 2.58 31.29 -6.53
CA GLN A 364 2.99 31.42 -7.93
C GLN A 364 3.48 32.83 -8.23
#